data_d1f08e6e03248b769edd57cbaa9aaa77
#
_entry.id   d1f08e6e03248b769edd57cbaa9aaa77
#
_cell.length_a   1.000
_cell.length_b   1.000
_cell.length_c   1.000
_cell.angle_alpha   90.00
_cell.angle_beta   90.00
_cell.angle_gamma   90.00
#
_symmetry.space_group_name_H-M   'P 1'
#
loop_
_entity.id
_entity.type
_entity.pdbx_description
1 polymer ?
#
loop_
_entity_poly.entity_id
_entity_poly.type
_entity_poly.pdbx_seq_one_letter_code
_entity_poly.pdbx_strand_id
1 'polypeptide(L)'
;MNYKVIFDIAKSASPDYPVEAIPLVIIGLFLVVFRRRLPGWWGNHPRASSIFSFFFFGFSLLITTLIFFITYRDYSELLEAESSGKLSVTEGKVKNFIPMPVAGHAMESFCVAESCFEYSDYVITGGFNNSTSHGGPINEGLQVRVSYLGNKIVKLEVEK
;
A
#
# COMPACT_ATOMS: atom_id res chain seq x y z
N MET A 1 -25.64 -14.80 11.98
CA MET A 1 -25.08 -14.39 10.68
C MET A 1 -23.78 -15.13 10.48
N ASN A 2 -23.53 -15.65 9.30
CA ASN A 2 -22.30 -16.41 8.99
C ASN A 2 -21.40 -15.53 8.13
N TYR A 3 -20.29 -15.05 8.70
CA TYR A 3 -19.36 -14.17 8.01
C TYR A 3 -18.18 -14.95 7.39
N LYS A 4 -17.76 -14.53 6.21
CA LYS A 4 -16.52 -14.98 5.55
C LYS A 4 -15.47 -13.88 5.71
N VAL A 5 -14.32 -14.22 6.27
CA VAL A 5 -13.16 -13.31 6.33
C VAL A 5 -12.62 -13.10 4.92
N ILE A 6 -12.55 -11.87 4.48
CA ILE A 6 -11.99 -11.44 3.19
C ILE A 6 -10.57 -10.92 3.38
N PHE A 7 -10.35 -10.10 4.41
CA PHE A 7 -9.06 -9.57 4.78
C PHE A 7 -8.86 -9.70 6.29
N ASP A 8 -7.63 -10.00 6.68
CA ASP A 8 -7.25 -10.13 8.09
C ASP A 8 -5.73 -9.90 8.16
N ILE A 9 -5.33 -8.81 8.78
CA ILE A 9 -3.93 -8.42 8.85
C ILE A 9 -3.07 -9.46 9.57
N ALA A 10 -3.61 -10.14 10.57
CA ALA A 10 -2.90 -11.19 11.31
C ALA A 10 -2.62 -12.43 10.45
N LYS A 11 -3.36 -12.63 9.36
CA LYS A 11 -3.17 -13.71 8.40
C LYS A 11 -2.34 -13.30 7.20
N SER A 12 -2.12 -12.00 7.03
CA SER A 12 -1.25 -11.47 5.98
C SER A 12 0.20 -11.76 6.39
N ALA A 13 0.93 -12.51 5.57
CA ALA A 13 2.30 -12.93 5.87
C ALA A 13 3.29 -11.76 5.90
N SER A 14 2.96 -10.64 5.28
CA SER A 14 3.78 -9.43 5.21
C SER A 14 2.91 -8.24 4.78
N PRO A 15 3.35 -7.00 5.07
CA PRO A 15 2.74 -5.82 4.46
C PRO A 15 2.93 -5.82 2.93
N ASP A 16 2.05 -5.12 2.23
CA ASP A 16 2.21 -4.85 0.80
C ASP A 16 3.39 -3.89 0.60
N TYR A 17 4.59 -4.45 0.50
CA TYR A 17 5.78 -3.66 0.24
C TYR A 17 5.76 -3.11 -1.19
N PRO A 18 6.17 -1.84 -1.37
CA PRO A 18 6.27 -1.22 -2.69
C PRO A 18 7.47 -1.77 -3.46
N VAL A 19 7.35 -3.01 -3.93
CA VAL A 19 8.41 -3.70 -4.68
C VAL A 19 8.77 -2.98 -5.99
N GLU A 20 7.87 -2.13 -6.49
CA GLU A 20 8.07 -1.29 -7.66
C GLU A 20 9.20 -0.25 -7.47
N ALA A 21 9.58 0.06 -6.23
CA ALA A 21 10.71 0.94 -5.94
C ALA A 21 12.07 0.23 -6.12
N ILE A 22 12.13 -1.10 -6.02
CA ILE A 22 13.36 -1.88 -6.12
C ILE A 22 14.07 -1.70 -7.48
N PRO A 23 13.40 -1.70 -8.64
CA PRO A 23 14.04 -1.47 -9.93
C PRO A 23 14.86 -0.19 -10.02
N LEU A 24 14.41 0.89 -9.35
CA LEU A 24 15.16 2.15 -9.33
C LEU A 24 16.52 2.01 -8.65
N VAL A 25 16.59 1.25 -7.56
CA VAL A 25 17.85 0.96 -6.86
C VAL A 25 18.76 0.10 -7.73
N ILE A 26 18.20 -0.91 -8.42
CA ILE A 26 18.96 -1.78 -9.33
C ILE A 26 19.53 -0.96 -10.50
N ILE A 27 18.73 -0.07 -11.11
CA ILE A 27 19.18 0.83 -12.17
C ILE A 27 20.29 1.75 -11.65
N GLY A 28 20.12 2.32 -10.46
CA GLY A 28 21.13 3.16 -9.83
C GLY A 28 22.45 2.43 -9.63
N LEU A 29 22.40 1.20 -9.10
CA LEU A 29 23.57 0.34 -8.93
C LEU A 29 24.23 0.02 -10.29
N PHE A 30 23.43 -0.35 -11.28
CA PHE A 30 23.91 -0.59 -12.65
C PHE A 30 24.66 0.62 -13.20
N LEU A 31 24.10 1.83 -13.05
CA LEU A 31 24.73 3.06 -13.49
C LEU A 31 26.06 3.30 -12.77
N VAL A 32 26.16 3.04 -11.47
CA VAL A 32 27.41 3.16 -10.71
C VAL A 32 28.48 2.18 -11.20
N VAL A 33 28.11 0.92 -11.46
CA VAL A 33 29.06 -0.14 -11.85
C VAL A 33 29.53 0.07 -13.30
N PHE A 34 28.59 0.35 -14.22
CA PHE A 34 28.88 0.34 -15.65
C PHE A 34 29.13 1.74 -16.24
N ARG A 35 29.08 2.85 -15.46
CA ARG A 35 29.22 4.23 -15.95
C ARG A 35 30.38 4.47 -16.91
N ARG A 36 31.51 3.77 -16.71
CA ARG A 36 32.70 3.91 -17.58
C ARG A 36 32.62 3.13 -18.89
N ARG A 37 31.68 2.19 -18.99
CA ARG A 37 31.45 1.35 -20.17
C ARG A 37 30.29 1.84 -21.04
N LEU A 38 29.48 2.77 -20.51
CA LEU A 38 28.35 3.32 -21.24
C LEU A 38 28.83 4.30 -22.32
N PRO A 39 28.32 4.18 -23.56
CA PRO A 39 28.70 5.06 -24.66
C PRO A 39 28.05 6.43 -24.58
N GLY A 40 28.44 7.32 -25.50
CA GLY A 40 27.83 8.64 -25.68
C GLY A 40 28.14 9.60 -24.53
N TRP A 41 27.11 10.28 -24.02
CA TRP A 41 27.27 11.30 -22.98
C TRP A 41 28.04 10.78 -21.74
N TRP A 42 27.79 9.55 -21.32
CA TRP A 42 28.42 8.92 -20.16
C TRP A 42 29.94 8.81 -20.29
N GLY A 43 30.42 8.41 -21.47
CA GLY A 43 31.84 8.31 -21.77
C GLY A 43 32.51 9.68 -21.97
N ASN A 44 31.79 10.63 -22.57
CA ASN A 44 32.30 11.96 -22.89
C ASN A 44 32.39 12.88 -21.66
N HIS A 45 31.59 12.62 -20.60
CA HIS A 45 31.54 13.44 -19.39
C HIS A 45 31.79 12.62 -18.11
N PRO A 46 32.96 12.05 -17.88
CA PRO A 46 33.20 11.05 -16.84
C PRO A 46 32.98 11.57 -15.41
N ARG A 47 33.23 12.87 -15.16
CA ARG A 47 32.98 13.47 -13.84
C ARG A 47 31.49 13.65 -13.60
N ALA A 48 30.75 14.22 -14.55
CA ALA A 48 29.33 14.46 -14.44
C ALA A 48 28.54 13.15 -14.35
N SER A 49 28.89 12.14 -15.16
CA SER A 49 28.28 10.83 -15.12
C SER A 49 28.53 10.11 -13.78
N SER A 50 29.72 10.26 -13.20
CA SER A 50 29.99 9.70 -11.86
C SER A 50 29.16 10.37 -10.78
N ILE A 51 29.10 11.70 -10.75
CA ILE A 51 28.29 12.44 -9.77
C ILE A 51 26.82 12.04 -9.89
N PHE A 52 26.28 12.03 -11.11
CA PHE A 52 24.90 11.62 -11.35
C PHE A 52 24.63 10.19 -10.89
N SER A 53 25.49 9.23 -11.25
CA SER A 53 25.29 7.81 -10.89
C SER A 53 25.27 7.59 -9.38
N PHE A 54 26.21 8.18 -8.65
CA PHE A 54 26.25 8.04 -7.19
C PHE A 54 25.09 8.77 -6.52
N PHE A 55 24.74 9.96 -6.99
CA PHE A 55 23.59 10.70 -6.47
C PHE A 55 22.29 9.93 -6.71
N PHE A 56 22.06 9.45 -7.94
CA PHE A 56 20.85 8.69 -8.28
C PHE A 56 20.75 7.40 -7.47
N PHE A 57 21.83 6.65 -7.35
CA PHE A 57 21.85 5.43 -6.53
C PHE A 57 21.59 5.73 -5.05
N GLY A 58 22.29 6.70 -4.48
CA GLY A 58 22.13 7.07 -3.06
C GLY A 58 20.72 7.59 -2.77
N PHE A 59 20.16 8.40 -3.66
CA PHE A 59 18.80 8.93 -3.53
C PHE A 59 17.74 7.82 -3.65
N SER A 60 17.84 6.96 -4.66
CA SER A 60 16.89 5.85 -4.83
C SER A 60 16.95 4.87 -3.66
N LEU A 61 18.15 4.55 -3.16
CA LEU A 61 18.32 3.70 -1.99
C LEU A 61 17.71 4.33 -0.73
N LEU A 62 17.94 5.62 -0.50
CA LEU A 62 17.37 6.35 0.64
C LEU A 62 15.84 6.33 0.60
N ILE A 63 15.26 6.73 -0.53
CA ILE A 63 13.79 6.79 -0.66
C ILE A 63 13.18 5.40 -0.51
N THR A 64 13.73 4.38 -1.16
CA THR A 64 13.24 3.00 -1.02
C THR A 64 13.28 2.54 0.43
N THR A 65 14.39 2.78 1.13
CA THR A 65 14.54 2.41 2.54
C THR A 65 13.52 3.13 3.43
N LEU A 66 13.29 4.42 3.20
CA LEU A 66 12.29 5.19 3.95
C LEU A 66 10.87 4.66 3.74
N ILE A 67 10.50 4.35 2.50
CA ILE A 67 9.16 3.81 2.19
C ILE A 67 8.99 2.45 2.88
N PHE A 68 9.96 1.54 2.77
CA PHE A 68 9.91 0.25 3.46
C PHE A 68 9.78 0.40 4.99
N PHE A 69 10.52 1.33 5.57
CA PHE A 69 10.46 1.59 7.01
C PHE A 69 9.09 2.12 7.45
N ILE A 70 8.51 3.07 6.68
CA ILE A 70 7.18 3.64 6.97
C ILE A 70 6.12 2.55 6.84
N THR A 71 6.15 1.74 5.77
CA THR A 71 5.21 0.64 5.54
C THR A 71 5.28 -0.41 6.66
N TYR A 72 6.49 -0.78 7.08
CA TYR A 72 6.69 -1.73 8.17
C TYR A 72 6.15 -1.20 9.51
N ARG A 73 6.40 0.08 9.81
CA ARG A 73 5.84 0.71 11.02
C ARG A 73 4.33 0.72 11.03
N ASP A 74 3.73 1.11 9.91
CA ASP A 74 2.27 1.14 9.76
C ASP A 74 1.65 -0.25 9.97
N TYR A 75 2.21 -1.26 9.34
CA TYR A 75 1.79 -2.64 9.49
C TYR A 75 1.94 -3.16 10.93
N SER A 76 3.08 -2.88 11.59
CA SER A 76 3.33 -3.32 12.95
C SER A 76 2.41 -2.64 13.98
N GLU A 77 2.06 -1.37 13.77
CA GLU A 77 1.10 -0.65 14.61
C GLU A 77 -0.30 -1.28 14.53
N LEU A 78 -0.75 -1.62 13.31
CA LEU A 78 -2.05 -2.26 13.11
C LEU A 78 -2.09 -3.68 13.72
N LEU A 79 -1.02 -4.47 13.59
CA LEU A 79 -0.90 -5.78 14.22
C LEU A 79 -0.92 -5.69 15.76
N GLU A 80 -0.21 -4.71 16.33
CA GLU A 80 -0.22 -4.49 17.77
C GLU A 80 -1.62 -4.09 18.26
N ALA A 81 -2.32 -3.23 17.50
CA ALA A 81 -3.68 -2.82 17.83
C ALA A 81 -4.65 -4.02 17.82
N GLU A 82 -4.50 -4.91 16.83
CA GLU A 82 -5.30 -6.13 16.76
C GLU A 82 -5.02 -7.06 17.94
N SER A 83 -3.76 -7.36 18.22
CA SER A 83 -3.35 -8.28 19.27
C SER A 83 -3.71 -7.75 20.68
N SER A 84 -3.72 -6.44 20.87
CA SER A 84 -4.09 -5.79 22.14
C SER A 84 -5.59 -5.51 22.28
N GLY A 85 -6.43 -5.86 21.28
CA GLY A 85 -7.87 -5.65 21.31
C GLY A 85 -8.29 -4.17 21.23
N LYS A 86 -7.44 -3.29 20.70
CA LYS A 86 -7.70 -1.84 20.61
C LYS A 86 -8.48 -1.44 19.35
N LEU A 87 -8.93 -2.42 18.56
CA LEU A 87 -9.70 -2.13 17.35
C LEU A 87 -11.13 -1.74 17.68
N SER A 88 -11.64 -0.76 16.96
CA SER A 88 -13.06 -0.48 16.87
C SER A 88 -13.70 -1.47 15.89
N VAL A 89 -14.97 -1.83 16.13
CA VAL A 89 -15.72 -2.73 15.26
C VAL A 89 -17.04 -2.07 14.88
N THR A 90 -17.36 -2.07 13.59
CA THR A 90 -18.67 -1.67 13.07
C THR A 90 -19.25 -2.78 12.22
N GLU A 91 -20.57 -2.93 12.27
CA GLU A 91 -21.29 -3.96 11.52
C GLU A 91 -22.57 -3.38 10.92
N GLY A 92 -22.83 -3.71 9.67
CA GLY A 92 -24.02 -3.21 8.98
C GLY A 92 -23.90 -3.32 7.47
N LYS A 93 -24.90 -2.74 6.79
CA LYS A 93 -24.86 -2.64 5.34
C LYS A 93 -23.97 -1.48 4.89
N VAL A 94 -23.21 -1.73 3.85
CA VAL A 94 -22.47 -0.70 3.11
C VAL A 94 -23.44 0.33 2.54
N LYS A 95 -23.15 1.60 2.78
CA LYS A 95 -23.90 2.76 2.29
C LYS A 95 -22.95 3.80 1.71
N ASN A 96 -23.45 4.66 0.85
CA ASN A 96 -22.70 5.74 0.23
C ASN A 96 -21.43 5.23 -0.46
N PHE A 97 -21.52 4.09 -1.11
CA PHE A 97 -20.39 3.50 -1.81
C PHE A 97 -20.01 4.32 -3.04
N ILE A 98 -18.77 4.78 -3.07
CA ILE A 98 -18.19 5.50 -4.20
C ILE A 98 -17.02 4.64 -4.72
N PRO A 99 -17.20 3.92 -5.84
CA PRO A 99 -16.14 3.08 -6.40
C PRO A 99 -15.00 3.92 -6.97
N MET A 100 -13.78 3.38 -6.89
CA MET A 100 -12.64 3.97 -7.59
C MET A 100 -12.86 3.83 -9.12
N PRO A 101 -12.63 4.90 -9.92
CA PRO A 101 -12.67 4.82 -11.37
C PRO A 101 -11.67 3.80 -11.91
N VAL A 102 -11.99 3.10 -13.00
CA VAL A 102 -11.10 2.14 -13.65
C VAL A 102 -9.77 2.79 -14.10
N ALA A 103 -9.79 4.10 -14.40
CA ALA A 103 -8.58 4.86 -14.70
C ALA A 103 -7.66 5.09 -13.47
N GLY A 104 -8.11 4.72 -12.27
CA GLY A 104 -7.38 4.82 -11.02
C GLY A 104 -7.25 6.24 -10.46
N HIS A 105 -6.36 6.38 -9.46
CA HIS A 105 -5.96 7.66 -8.83
C HIS A 105 -7.05 8.39 -8.01
N ALA A 106 -8.14 7.72 -7.67
CA ALA A 106 -9.13 8.20 -6.70
C ALA A 106 -9.22 7.25 -5.50
N MET A 107 -9.76 7.73 -4.40
CA MET A 107 -10.08 6.87 -3.27
C MET A 107 -11.43 6.20 -3.52
N GLU A 108 -11.53 4.92 -3.19
CA GLU A 108 -12.79 4.23 -3.01
C GLU A 108 -13.27 4.48 -1.58
N SER A 109 -14.56 4.75 -1.40
CA SER A 109 -15.10 5.05 -0.09
C SER A 109 -16.46 4.39 0.14
N PHE A 110 -16.73 4.07 1.41
CA PHE A 110 -18.03 3.57 1.84
C PHE A 110 -18.25 3.86 3.33
N CYS A 111 -19.52 3.80 3.76
CA CYS A 111 -19.87 3.94 5.16
C CYS A 111 -20.61 2.67 5.66
N VAL A 112 -20.36 2.31 6.93
CA VAL A 112 -21.09 1.26 7.65
C VAL A 112 -21.54 1.87 8.98
N ALA A 113 -22.86 1.91 9.22
CA ALA A 113 -23.45 2.65 10.31
C ALA A 113 -22.97 4.13 10.33
N GLU A 114 -22.23 4.55 11.35
CA GLU A 114 -21.71 5.91 11.49
C GLU A 114 -20.22 6.03 11.09
N SER A 115 -19.58 4.92 10.72
CA SER A 115 -18.17 4.87 10.35
C SER A 115 -18.00 4.88 8.84
N CYS A 116 -17.17 5.79 8.32
CA CYS A 116 -16.84 5.86 6.90
C CYS A 116 -15.36 5.54 6.70
N PHE A 117 -15.06 4.86 5.61
CA PHE A 117 -13.73 4.39 5.23
C PHE A 117 -13.38 4.86 3.84
N GLU A 118 -12.11 5.19 3.66
CA GLU A 118 -11.52 5.52 2.37
C GLU A 118 -10.24 4.71 2.18
N TYR A 119 -10.09 4.10 1.01
CA TYR A 119 -8.92 3.30 0.66
C TYR A 119 -8.67 3.30 -0.84
N SER A 120 -7.48 2.89 -1.23
CA SER A 120 -7.11 2.75 -2.64
C SER A 120 -5.91 1.81 -2.74
N ASP A 121 -5.87 0.98 -3.76
CA ASP A 121 -4.74 0.12 -4.09
C ASP A 121 -3.51 0.89 -4.60
N TYR A 122 -3.62 2.20 -4.83
CA TYR A 122 -2.48 3.10 -5.06
C TYR A 122 -1.87 3.65 -3.77
N VAL A 123 -2.51 3.43 -2.62
CA VAL A 123 -2.01 3.88 -1.32
C VAL A 123 -1.29 2.74 -0.62
N ILE A 124 -0.03 2.98 -0.30
CA ILE A 124 0.78 2.04 0.47
C ILE A 124 0.29 2.09 1.93
N THR A 125 -0.29 1.00 2.40
CA THR A 125 -0.81 0.87 3.76
C THR A 125 -0.67 -0.58 4.24
N GLY A 126 -0.62 -0.78 5.56
CA GLY A 126 -0.75 -2.10 6.16
C GLY A 126 -2.18 -2.61 6.23
N GLY A 127 -3.19 -1.74 6.05
CA GLY A 127 -4.61 -2.07 6.08
C GLY A 127 -5.16 -2.55 4.75
N PHE A 128 -6.47 -2.85 4.71
CA PHE A 128 -7.17 -3.24 3.49
C PHE A 128 -7.15 -2.12 2.44
N ASN A 129 -6.76 -2.45 1.22
CA ASN A 129 -6.62 -1.50 0.10
C ASN A 129 -7.15 -2.02 -1.24
N ASN A 130 -7.78 -3.21 -1.28
CA ASN A 130 -8.23 -3.82 -2.54
C ASN A 130 -9.52 -3.16 -3.05
N SER A 131 -9.40 -2.29 -4.06
CA SER A 131 -10.51 -1.56 -4.66
C SER A 131 -11.34 -2.43 -5.62
N THR A 132 -12.61 -2.05 -5.82
CA THR A 132 -13.54 -2.76 -6.71
C THR A 132 -13.07 -2.77 -8.16
N SER A 133 -12.38 -1.73 -8.62
CA SER A 133 -11.80 -1.67 -9.97
C SER A 133 -10.74 -2.75 -10.21
N HIS A 134 -10.14 -3.30 -9.15
CA HIS A 134 -9.17 -4.40 -9.19
C HIS A 134 -9.67 -5.68 -8.51
N GLY A 135 -10.99 -5.85 -8.44
CA GLY A 135 -11.63 -7.07 -7.93
C GLY A 135 -11.91 -7.07 -6.43
N GLY A 136 -11.91 -5.90 -5.81
CA GLY A 136 -12.32 -5.75 -4.41
C GLY A 136 -13.78 -6.14 -4.18
N PRO A 137 -14.13 -6.61 -2.97
CA PRO A 137 -15.41 -7.23 -2.68
C PRO A 137 -16.52 -6.23 -2.33
N ILE A 138 -16.21 -4.96 -2.09
CA ILE A 138 -17.15 -4.00 -1.52
C ILE A 138 -18.15 -3.51 -2.58
N ASN A 139 -19.44 -3.53 -2.23
CA ASN A 139 -20.52 -3.03 -3.05
C ASN A 139 -21.60 -2.39 -2.17
N GLU A 140 -22.39 -1.50 -2.74
CA GLU A 140 -23.54 -0.88 -2.07
C GLU A 140 -24.51 -1.96 -1.55
N GLY A 141 -24.94 -1.82 -0.31
CA GLY A 141 -25.88 -2.74 0.35
C GLY A 141 -25.30 -4.04 0.88
N LEU A 142 -24.00 -4.32 0.66
CA LEU A 142 -23.33 -5.50 1.16
C LEU A 142 -23.28 -5.50 2.70
N GLN A 143 -23.66 -6.61 3.34
CA GLN A 143 -23.56 -6.75 4.79
C GLN A 143 -22.13 -7.10 5.17
N VAL A 144 -21.49 -6.24 6.00
CA VAL A 144 -20.10 -6.38 6.37
C VAL A 144 -19.91 -6.19 7.88
N ARG A 145 -18.80 -6.74 8.39
CA ARG A 145 -18.23 -6.42 9.70
C ARG A 145 -16.81 -5.94 9.46
N VAL A 146 -16.50 -4.74 9.95
CA VAL A 146 -15.23 -4.07 9.77
C VAL A 146 -14.58 -3.84 11.13
N SER A 147 -13.37 -4.38 11.32
CA SER A 147 -12.52 -4.03 12.45
C SER A 147 -11.46 -3.05 11.97
N TYR A 148 -11.27 -1.94 12.68
CA TYR A 148 -10.48 -0.82 12.19
C TYR A 148 -9.77 -0.05 13.31
N LEU A 149 -8.70 0.64 12.92
CA LEU A 149 -7.96 1.61 13.73
C LEU A 149 -7.93 2.96 13.01
N GLY A 150 -8.56 3.98 13.59
CA GLY A 150 -8.77 5.25 12.88
C GLY A 150 -9.65 5.06 11.64
N ASN A 151 -9.10 5.30 10.45
CA ASN A 151 -9.76 5.03 9.17
C ASN A 151 -9.22 3.79 8.44
N LYS A 152 -8.25 3.07 9.03
CA LYS A 152 -7.62 1.91 8.40
C LYS A 152 -8.35 0.63 8.76
N ILE A 153 -8.77 -0.11 7.74
CA ILE A 153 -9.43 -1.39 7.90
C ILE A 153 -8.38 -2.47 8.19
N VAL A 154 -8.47 -3.08 9.35
CA VAL A 154 -7.56 -4.13 9.84
C VAL A 154 -8.10 -5.52 9.55
N LYS A 155 -9.43 -5.66 9.61
CA LYS A 155 -10.11 -6.90 9.25
C LYS A 155 -11.43 -6.58 8.57
N LEU A 156 -11.71 -7.29 7.48
CA LEU A 156 -12.95 -7.18 6.72
C LEU A 156 -13.61 -8.56 6.60
N GLU A 157 -14.85 -8.63 7.03
CA GLU A 157 -15.68 -9.82 6.96
C GLU A 157 -16.96 -9.48 6.21
N VAL A 158 -17.42 -10.38 5.34
CA VAL A 158 -18.61 -10.23 4.49
C VAL A 158 -19.57 -11.36 4.81
N GLU A 159 -20.86 -11.04 4.88
CA GLU A 159 -21.93 -12.05 5.02
C GLU A 159 -21.93 -13.01 3.84
N LYS A 160 -22.13 -14.32 4.14
CA LYS A 160 -22.21 -15.36 3.11
C LYS A 160 -23.58 -15.42 2.48
#